data_ea86e86ed21ba339a7df86ea99c1dff9
#
_entry.id   ea86e86ed21ba339a7df86ea99c1dff9
#
_cell.length_a   1.000
_cell.length_b   1.000
_cell.length_c   1.000
_cell.angle_alpha   90.00
_cell.angle_beta   90.00
_cell.angle_gamma   90.00
#
_symmetry.space_group_name_H-M   'P 1'
#
loop_
_entity.id
_entity.type
_entity.pdbx_description
1 polymer ?
#
loop_
_entity_poly.entity_id
_entity_poly.type
_entity_poly.pdbx_seq_one_letter_code
_entity_poly.pdbx_strand_id
1 'polypeptide(L)'
;MEKKNKKNRKSAQIIVAVLITLALWIYMEVYVSPDSTVEVHDIPVEFTNEDTILAENGLMLLSGYDTTVDLRLKGARKDVMWLDTSQIRVVANTANITSAGVQTLKYDIFYPDDFPSSKVSVEWRSLYNITVTVGQLYEKEVPVKTEIKGQVADGYFTGDVSIDPQTLTLRAEREDMLNISYAKVTVNLNGATSTLIETLEYTLYDYNDVPVYNDNIRSSTKLIQVTVPVRTTKTVPLSIDLVGTELMESVNLDIQPKSVTLVGEGSTLESLNVLTLDKIYVEDLVPGLNGPFTYTIKLPAGVTTTDGTTEAVVTVAINGTTEGTTRISPARV
;
A
#
# COMPACT_ATOMS: atom_id res chain seq x y z
N MET A 1 27.88 76.34 31.15
CA MET A 1 27.63 75.52 29.95
C MET A 1 28.53 74.34 29.73
N GLU A 2 29.58 74.13 30.54
CA GLU A 2 30.58 73.05 30.37
C GLU A 2 30.18 71.65 30.86
N LYS A 3 29.26 71.50 31.80
CA LYS A 3 28.88 70.20 32.35
C LYS A 3 28.02 69.31 31.40
N LYS A 4 27.30 69.92 30.44
CA LYS A 4 26.44 69.19 29.51
C LYS A 4 27.23 68.52 28.38
N ASN A 5 28.35 69.12 28.01
CA ASN A 5 29.24 68.62 26.93
C ASN A 5 30.05 67.41 27.37
N LYS A 6 30.41 67.30 28.68
CA LYS A 6 31.21 66.17 29.22
C LYS A 6 30.37 64.89 29.37
N LYS A 7 29.05 64.99 29.58
CA LYS A 7 28.13 63.88 29.69
C LYS A 7 27.85 63.25 28.31
N ASN A 8 27.69 64.10 27.28
CA ASN A 8 27.45 63.61 25.92
C ASN A 8 28.72 62.96 25.32
N ARG A 9 29.92 63.41 25.67
CA ARG A 9 31.18 62.77 25.26
C ARG A 9 31.33 61.37 25.88
N LYS A 10 30.97 61.20 27.15
CA LYS A 10 31.03 59.88 27.82
C LYS A 10 30.02 58.92 27.20
N SER A 11 28.79 59.35 26.93
CA SER A 11 27.76 58.56 26.25
C SER A 11 28.22 58.15 24.83
N ALA A 12 28.80 59.06 24.07
CA ALA A 12 29.34 58.75 22.75
C ALA A 12 30.50 57.71 22.80
N GLN A 13 31.37 57.81 23.77
CA GLN A 13 32.45 56.84 23.99
C GLN A 13 31.92 55.47 24.36
N ILE A 14 30.87 55.36 25.16
CA ILE A 14 30.22 54.10 25.49
C ILE A 14 29.58 53.51 24.28
N ILE A 15 28.88 54.26 23.45
CA ILE A 15 28.25 53.78 22.20
C ILE A 15 29.32 53.25 21.24
N VAL A 16 30.43 53.98 21.05
CA VAL A 16 31.54 53.55 20.20
C VAL A 16 32.17 52.26 20.74
N ALA A 17 32.39 52.15 22.05
CA ALA A 17 32.92 50.94 22.66
C ALA A 17 31.97 49.73 22.44
N VAL A 18 30.67 49.91 22.59
CA VAL A 18 29.66 48.85 22.33
C VAL A 18 29.68 48.44 20.86
N LEU A 19 29.76 49.40 19.93
CA LEU A 19 29.83 49.11 18.48
C LEU A 19 31.12 48.35 18.11
N ILE A 20 32.25 48.74 18.71
CA ILE A 20 33.55 48.03 18.47
C ILE A 20 33.46 46.62 19.04
N THR A 21 32.89 46.44 20.26
CA THR A 21 32.71 45.12 20.86
C THR A 21 31.77 44.23 20.04
N LEU A 22 30.71 44.81 19.53
CA LEU A 22 29.77 44.10 18.66
C LEU A 22 30.44 43.72 17.33
N ALA A 23 31.18 44.63 16.72
CA ALA A 23 31.92 44.36 15.50
C ALA A 23 33.00 43.26 15.68
N LEU A 24 33.74 43.31 16.82
CA LEU A 24 34.69 42.28 17.17
C LEU A 24 33.99 40.92 17.44
N TRP A 25 32.87 40.95 18.10
CA TRP A 25 32.08 39.73 18.33
C TRP A 25 31.59 39.12 17.03
N ILE A 26 31.04 39.96 16.12
CA ILE A 26 30.62 39.49 14.78
C ILE A 26 31.82 38.98 13.99
N TYR A 27 32.98 39.71 14.06
CA TYR A 27 34.18 39.25 13.38
C TYR A 27 34.65 37.87 13.91
N MET A 28 34.66 37.67 15.23
CA MET A 28 35.04 36.41 15.85
C MET A 28 34.05 35.28 15.46
N GLU A 29 32.75 35.56 15.43
CA GLU A 29 31.73 34.57 15.08
C GLU A 29 31.78 34.18 13.59
N VAL A 30 32.02 35.15 12.70
CA VAL A 30 31.99 34.93 11.24
C VAL A 30 33.31 34.40 10.70
N TYR A 31 34.45 34.89 11.20
CA TYR A 31 35.77 34.61 10.63
C TYR A 31 36.66 33.70 11.49
N VAL A 32 36.40 33.60 12.79
CA VAL A 32 37.20 32.81 13.73
C VAL A 32 36.33 31.74 14.42
N SER A 33 35.19 31.38 13.79
CA SER A 33 34.30 30.35 14.31
C SER A 33 35.11 29.08 14.70
N PRO A 34 35.11 28.67 15.97
CA PRO A 34 35.89 27.50 16.36
C PRO A 34 35.37 26.26 15.66
N ASP A 35 36.28 25.39 15.27
CA ASP A 35 35.91 24.07 14.76
C ASP A 35 35.09 23.33 15.81
N SER A 36 34.10 22.64 15.34
CA SER A 36 33.23 21.72 16.12
C SER A 36 33.24 20.36 15.48
N THR A 37 32.99 19.35 16.28
CA THR A 37 32.85 17.97 15.79
C THR A 37 31.45 17.48 16.01
N VAL A 38 30.96 16.63 15.11
CA VAL A 38 29.70 15.87 15.24
C VAL A 38 30.01 14.40 15.01
N GLU A 39 29.46 13.55 15.84
CA GLU A 39 29.52 12.10 15.69
C GLU A 39 28.23 11.59 15.07
N VAL A 40 28.37 10.72 14.10
CA VAL A 40 27.27 10.06 13.41
C VAL A 40 27.52 8.57 13.53
N HIS A 41 26.60 7.87 14.15
CA HIS A 41 26.72 6.46 14.47
C HIS A 41 25.82 5.61 13.58
N ASP A 42 26.21 4.35 13.42
CA ASP A 42 25.40 3.30 12.79
C ASP A 42 24.91 3.64 11.36
N ILE A 43 25.75 4.33 10.57
CA ILE A 43 25.42 4.64 9.18
C ILE A 43 25.49 3.33 8.38
N PRO A 44 24.39 2.85 7.80
CA PRO A 44 24.40 1.63 7.00
C PRO A 44 25.20 1.84 5.71
N VAL A 45 25.96 0.81 5.33
CA VAL A 45 26.68 0.83 4.05
C VAL A 45 25.71 0.40 2.95
N GLU A 46 25.51 1.28 1.97
CA GLU A 46 24.77 0.98 0.76
C GLU A 46 25.71 0.37 -0.29
N PHE A 47 25.31 -0.76 -0.88
CA PHE A 47 26.09 -1.40 -1.93
C PHE A 47 25.46 -1.08 -3.30
N THR A 48 26.24 -0.44 -4.17
CA THR A 48 25.82 -0.16 -5.55
C THR A 48 26.31 -1.23 -6.51
N ASN A 49 25.53 -1.45 -7.60
CA ASN A 49 25.81 -2.44 -8.64
C ASN A 49 25.75 -3.91 -8.17
N GLU A 50 25.16 -4.19 -7.00
CA GLU A 50 24.98 -5.55 -6.53
C GLU A 50 24.00 -6.33 -7.41
N ASP A 51 22.80 -5.76 -7.65
CA ASP A 51 21.75 -6.38 -8.46
C ASP A 51 21.95 -6.25 -9.98
N THR A 52 23.01 -5.57 -10.40
CA THR A 52 23.36 -5.37 -11.81
C THR A 52 24.69 -6.06 -12.13
N ILE A 53 25.79 -5.32 -12.09
CA ILE A 53 27.10 -5.81 -12.53
C ILE A 53 27.60 -7.03 -11.74
N LEU A 54 27.40 -7.04 -10.40
CA LEU A 54 27.81 -8.19 -9.59
C LEU A 54 26.97 -9.43 -9.90
N ALA A 55 25.65 -9.27 -10.02
CA ALA A 55 24.76 -10.35 -10.40
C ALA A 55 24.98 -10.83 -11.83
N GLU A 56 25.24 -9.93 -12.80
CA GLU A 56 25.62 -10.29 -14.17
C GLU A 56 26.92 -11.11 -14.25
N ASN A 57 27.85 -10.89 -13.29
CA ASN A 57 29.04 -11.73 -13.12
C ASN A 57 28.75 -13.08 -12.45
N GLY A 58 27.50 -13.39 -12.12
CA GLY A 58 27.11 -14.61 -11.42
C GLY A 58 27.57 -14.63 -9.93
N LEU A 59 27.66 -13.47 -9.31
CA LEU A 59 28.17 -13.29 -7.95
C LEU A 59 27.12 -12.58 -7.07
N MET A 60 27.21 -12.82 -5.76
CA MET A 60 26.40 -12.14 -4.75
C MET A 60 27.18 -11.90 -3.47
N LEU A 61 26.74 -10.94 -2.67
CA LEU A 61 27.26 -10.73 -1.33
C LEU A 61 26.64 -11.74 -0.36
N LEU A 62 27.47 -12.55 0.32
CA LEU A 62 27.03 -13.51 1.33
C LEU A 62 27.05 -12.92 2.73
N SER A 63 28.03 -12.08 3.05
CA SER A 63 28.14 -11.43 4.36
C SER A 63 28.80 -10.06 4.25
N GLY A 64 28.64 -9.23 5.30
CA GLY A 64 29.17 -7.86 5.35
C GLY A 64 28.26 -6.82 4.73
N TYR A 65 27.12 -7.20 4.20
CA TYR A 65 26.13 -6.30 3.60
C TYR A 65 25.31 -5.52 4.65
N ASP A 66 25.35 -5.95 5.90
CA ASP A 66 24.72 -5.31 7.08
C ASP A 66 25.70 -4.44 7.88
N THR A 67 26.90 -4.18 7.31
CA THR A 67 27.95 -3.38 7.96
C THR A 67 27.50 -1.94 8.13
N THR A 68 27.78 -1.36 9.30
CA THR A 68 27.60 0.06 9.59
C THR A 68 28.94 0.76 9.80
N VAL A 69 28.97 2.06 9.59
CA VAL A 69 30.15 2.90 9.78
C VAL A 69 29.82 4.09 10.68
N ASP A 70 30.68 4.32 11.68
CA ASP A 70 30.64 5.54 12.48
C ASP A 70 31.61 6.57 11.92
N LEU A 71 31.17 7.81 11.92
CA LEU A 71 31.99 8.95 11.45
C LEU A 71 32.05 10.02 12.52
N ARG A 72 33.25 10.63 12.66
CA ARG A 72 33.40 11.91 13.34
C ARG A 72 33.77 12.94 12.30
N LEU A 73 32.88 13.92 12.12
CA LEU A 73 33.05 15.01 11.17
C LEU A 73 33.45 16.27 11.91
N LYS A 74 34.36 17.02 11.31
CA LYS A 74 34.88 18.27 11.84
C LYS A 74 34.69 19.40 10.83
N GLY A 75 34.18 20.54 11.29
CA GLY A 75 33.99 21.73 10.48
C GLY A 75 33.71 22.96 11.32
N ALA A 76 33.51 24.11 10.69
CA ALA A 76 33.12 25.32 11.41
C ALA A 76 31.75 25.06 12.13
N ARG A 77 31.67 25.53 13.37
CA ARG A 77 30.50 25.28 14.24
C ARG A 77 29.17 25.56 13.56
N LYS A 78 29.07 26.66 12.82
CA LYS A 78 27.88 27.03 12.07
C LYS A 78 27.51 25.99 11.00
N ASP A 79 28.49 25.41 10.30
CA ASP A 79 28.25 24.45 9.22
C ASP A 79 27.88 23.09 9.79
N VAL A 80 28.53 22.65 10.87
CA VAL A 80 28.22 21.39 11.57
C VAL A 80 26.83 21.41 12.18
N MET A 81 26.34 22.56 12.71
CA MET A 81 25.00 22.69 13.27
C MET A 81 23.87 22.60 12.23
N TRP A 82 24.16 22.92 10.97
CA TRP A 82 23.18 22.86 9.87
C TRP A 82 23.28 21.57 9.07
N LEU A 83 24.25 20.70 9.39
CA LEU A 83 24.39 19.41 8.73
C LEU A 83 23.31 18.44 9.21
N ASP A 84 22.43 18.04 8.32
CA ASP A 84 21.48 16.94 8.57
C ASP A 84 22.22 15.60 8.51
N THR A 85 22.61 15.11 9.67
CA THR A 85 23.37 13.86 9.79
C THR A 85 22.57 12.61 9.38
N SER A 86 21.24 12.69 9.37
CA SER A 86 20.38 11.57 8.96
C SER A 86 20.40 11.30 7.46
N GLN A 87 20.85 12.26 6.65
CA GLN A 87 20.96 12.14 5.20
C GLN A 87 22.39 11.79 4.74
N ILE A 88 23.31 11.57 5.67
CA ILE A 88 24.66 11.10 5.32
C ILE A 88 24.57 9.63 4.89
N ARG A 89 25.15 9.33 3.72
CA ARG A 89 25.18 7.99 3.15
C ARG A 89 26.61 7.52 2.95
N VAL A 90 26.83 6.24 3.24
CA VAL A 90 28.10 5.55 2.99
C VAL A 90 27.84 4.55 1.88
N VAL A 91 28.55 4.67 0.76
CA VAL A 91 28.29 3.89 -0.45
C VAL A 91 29.53 3.13 -0.88
N ALA A 92 29.43 1.82 -0.99
CA ALA A 92 30.47 0.94 -1.51
C ALA A 92 30.07 0.40 -2.89
N ASN A 93 30.98 0.45 -3.86
CA ASN A 93 30.73 0.00 -5.22
C ASN A 93 31.26 -1.43 -5.42
N THR A 94 30.38 -2.34 -5.83
CA THR A 94 30.69 -3.76 -6.08
C THR A 94 31.08 -4.07 -7.52
N ALA A 95 31.02 -3.09 -8.45
CA ALA A 95 31.23 -3.31 -9.88
C ALA A 95 32.62 -3.91 -10.25
N ASN A 96 33.60 -3.72 -9.39
CA ASN A 96 34.97 -4.23 -9.62
C ASN A 96 35.20 -5.65 -9.08
N ILE A 97 34.18 -6.27 -8.47
CA ILE A 97 34.29 -7.63 -7.97
C ILE A 97 34.06 -8.61 -9.12
N THR A 98 35.07 -9.44 -9.39
CA THR A 98 35.05 -10.40 -10.50
C THR A 98 35.24 -11.85 -10.05
N SER A 99 35.42 -12.09 -8.75
CA SER A 99 35.63 -13.44 -8.21
C SER A 99 35.03 -13.59 -6.82
N ALA A 100 34.57 -14.81 -6.51
CA ALA A 100 34.14 -15.21 -5.20
C ALA A 100 35.29 -15.18 -4.16
N GLY A 101 34.94 -15.10 -2.89
CA GLY A 101 35.84 -15.07 -1.74
C GLY A 101 35.73 -13.75 -0.96
N VAL A 102 36.66 -13.57 -0.01
CA VAL A 102 36.67 -12.36 0.80
C VAL A 102 37.22 -11.20 -0.02
N GLN A 103 36.44 -10.13 -0.10
CA GLN A 103 36.77 -8.90 -0.83
C GLN A 103 36.81 -7.71 0.12
N THR A 104 37.70 -6.76 -0.19
CA THR A 104 37.82 -5.51 0.58
C THR A 104 37.48 -4.34 -0.32
N LEU A 105 36.43 -3.61 0.04
CA LEU A 105 35.90 -2.49 -0.73
C LEU A 105 36.23 -1.17 -0.07
N LYS A 106 36.56 -0.15 -0.87
CA LYS A 106 36.52 1.24 -0.46
C LYS A 106 35.09 1.75 -0.55
N TYR A 107 34.79 2.77 0.23
CA TYR A 107 33.51 3.44 0.20
C TYR A 107 33.68 4.95 0.09
N ASP A 108 32.64 5.59 -0.43
CA ASP A 108 32.51 7.03 -0.52
C ASP A 108 31.46 7.51 0.48
N ILE A 109 31.63 8.74 0.98
CA ILE A 109 30.70 9.39 1.90
C ILE A 109 29.97 10.47 1.13
N PHE A 110 28.64 10.38 1.09
CA PHE A 110 27.76 11.36 0.48
C PHE A 110 27.08 12.19 1.56
N TYR A 111 27.08 13.48 1.36
CA TYR A 111 26.42 14.46 2.21
C TYR A 111 25.08 14.86 1.58
N PRO A 112 24.17 15.52 2.36
CA PRO A 112 22.94 16.07 1.80
C PRO A 112 23.22 16.97 0.58
N ASP A 113 22.32 16.97 -0.42
CA ASP A 113 22.48 17.68 -1.70
C ASP A 113 22.68 19.20 -1.54
N ASP A 114 22.09 19.78 -0.49
CA ASP A 114 22.19 21.19 -0.14
C ASP A 114 23.42 21.54 0.72
N PHE A 115 24.23 20.53 1.09
CA PHE A 115 25.39 20.69 1.96
C PHE A 115 26.71 20.48 1.20
N PRO A 116 27.54 21.53 1.00
CA PRO A 116 28.86 21.38 0.34
C PRO A 116 29.82 20.52 1.19
N SER A 117 30.27 19.40 0.64
CA SER A 117 31.24 18.51 1.31
C SER A 117 32.55 19.18 1.75
N SER A 118 32.95 20.29 1.10
CA SER A 118 34.12 21.06 1.43
C SER A 118 34.06 21.78 2.79
N LYS A 119 32.87 21.88 3.41
CA LYS A 119 32.67 22.55 4.70
C LYS A 119 33.00 21.68 5.91
N VAL A 120 33.07 20.38 5.71
CA VAL A 120 33.40 19.39 6.74
C VAL A 120 34.50 18.46 6.25
N SER A 121 35.26 17.94 7.20
CA SER A 121 36.27 16.91 6.96
C SER A 121 36.02 15.73 7.87
N VAL A 122 36.34 14.54 7.40
CA VAL A 122 36.24 13.33 8.23
C VAL A 122 37.48 13.29 9.14
N GLU A 123 37.29 13.50 10.43
CA GLU A 123 38.33 13.45 11.44
C GLU A 123 38.66 12.01 11.82
N TRP A 124 37.63 11.19 11.92
CA TRP A 124 37.76 9.78 12.29
C TRP A 124 36.60 8.95 11.69
N ARG A 125 36.88 7.65 11.45
CA ARG A 125 35.91 6.66 10.99
C ARG A 125 36.21 5.32 11.67
N SER A 126 35.13 4.56 11.97
CA SER A 126 35.24 3.23 12.58
C SER A 126 35.91 2.22 11.66
N LEU A 127 35.61 2.29 10.36
CA LEU A 127 36.14 1.41 9.33
C LEU A 127 36.70 2.23 8.17
N TYR A 128 37.89 1.88 7.68
CA TYR A 128 38.51 2.49 6.49
C TYR A 128 38.12 1.76 5.20
N ASN A 129 37.82 0.50 5.30
CA ASN A 129 37.39 -0.36 4.22
C ASN A 129 36.29 -1.29 4.73
N ILE A 130 35.42 -1.73 3.82
CA ILE A 130 34.37 -2.70 4.11
C ILE A 130 34.85 -4.06 3.63
N THR A 131 34.80 -5.06 4.52
CA THR A 131 35.11 -6.43 4.17
C THR A 131 33.80 -7.19 3.92
N VAL A 132 33.67 -7.77 2.76
CA VAL A 132 32.51 -8.58 2.34
C VAL A 132 32.95 -9.95 1.89
N THR A 133 32.09 -10.93 2.08
CA THR A 133 32.28 -12.26 1.48
C THR A 133 31.37 -12.37 0.26
N VAL A 134 31.94 -12.77 -0.85
CA VAL A 134 31.26 -12.90 -2.15
C VAL A 134 31.20 -14.37 -2.52
N GLY A 135 30.03 -14.86 -2.88
CA GLY A 135 29.81 -16.23 -3.36
C GLY A 135 29.22 -16.26 -4.76
N GLN A 136 29.04 -17.47 -5.27
CA GLN A 136 28.36 -17.68 -6.55
C GLN A 136 26.86 -17.45 -6.38
N LEU A 137 26.29 -16.62 -7.24
CA LEU A 137 24.86 -16.38 -7.30
C LEU A 137 24.15 -17.58 -7.92
N TYR A 138 23.20 -18.13 -7.20
CA TYR A 138 22.20 -19.04 -7.70
C TYR A 138 20.81 -18.47 -7.44
N GLU A 139 19.99 -18.45 -8.50
CA GLU A 139 18.61 -17.97 -8.41
C GLU A 139 17.64 -19.15 -8.54
N LYS A 140 16.59 -19.09 -7.73
CA LYS A 140 15.52 -20.09 -7.75
C LYS A 140 14.17 -19.40 -7.50
N GLU A 141 13.20 -19.68 -8.38
CA GLU A 141 11.82 -19.30 -8.13
C GLU A 141 11.12 -20.36 -7.29
N VAL A 142 10.45 -19.89 -6.25
CA VAL A 142 9.63 -20.72 -5.37
C VAL A 142 8.21 -20.18 -5.29
N PRO A 143 7.18 -21.05 -5.29
CA PRO A 143 5.79 -20.62 -5.16
C PRO A 143 5.51 -20.16 -3.73
N VAL A 144 4.58 -19.20 -3.61
CA VAL A 144 4.03 -18.78 -2.32
C VAL A 144 2.73 -19.54 -2.08
N LYS A 145 2.62 -20.15 -0.89
CA LYS A 145 1.42 -20.84 -0.39
C LYS A 145 0.84 -20.09 0.79
N THR A 146 -0.48 -20.08 0.90
CA THR A 146 -1.19 -19.53 2.06
C THR A 146 -1.64 -20.63 3.01
N GLU A 147 -1.46 -20.40 4.29
CA GLU A 147 -2.09 -21.16 5.37
C GLU A 147 -3.14 -20.24 6.04
N ILE A 148 -4.39 -20.67 6.02
CA ILE A 148 -5.48 -19.93 6.66
C ILE A 148 -5.71 -20.52 8.05
N LYS A 149 -5.67 -19.68 9.08
CA LYS A 149 -5.98 -20.03 10.47
C LYS A 149 -7.24 -19.33 10.95
N GLY A 150 -8.02 -20.03 11.78
CA GLY A 150 -9.28 -19.54 12.29
C GLY A 150 -10.40 -19.65 11.25
N GLN A 151 -11.53 -19.02 11.54
CA GLN A 151 -12.74 -19.02 10.72
C GLN A 151 -13.30 -17.61 10.61
N VAL A 152 -14.05 -17.33 9.55
CA VAL A 152 -14.85 -16.12 9.42
C VAL A 152 -16.03 -16.16 10.41
N ALA A 153 -16.69 -15.03 10.60
CA ALA A 153 -17.90 -14.96 11.44
C ALA A 153 -19.04 -15.84 10.91
N ASP A 154 -19.97 -16.22 11.79
CA ASP A 154 -21.13 -17.00 11.41
C ASP A 154 -21.95 -16.31 10.31
N GLY A 155 -22.35 -17.06 9.28
CA GLY A 155 -23.06 -16.54 8.12
C GLY A 155 -22.16 -15.91 7.04
N TYR A 156 -20.84 -15.94 7.25
CA TYR A 156 -19.85 -15.50 6.27
C TYR A 156 -19.06 -16.70 5.72
N PHE A 157 -18.44 -16.52 4.57
CA PHE A 157 -17.58 -17.50 3.93
C PHE A 157 -16.46 -16.79 3.15
N THR A 158 -15.35 -17.47 2.95
CA THR A 158 -14.21 -16.95 2.18
C THR A 158 -14.42 -17.18 0.68
N GLY A 159 -14.04 -16.21 -0.13
CA GLY A 159 -13.85 -16.38 -1.57
C GLY A 159 -12.45 -16.90 -1.90
N ASP A 160 -12.08 -16.83 -3.18
CA ASP A 160 -10.75 -17.23 -3.66
C ASP A 160 -9.68 -16.29 -3.11
N VAL A 161 -8.66 -16.86 -2.48
CA VAL A 161 -7.54 -16.12 -1.91
C VAL A 161 -6.60 -15.67 -3.02
N SER A 162 -6.23 -14.39 -3.00
CA SER A 162 -5.25 -13.82 -3.90
C SER A 162 -3.95 -13.50 -3.16
N ILE A 163 -2.83 -13.80 -3.77
CA ILE A 163 -1.47 -13.60 -3.22
C ILE A 163 -0.67 -12.79 -4.24
N ASP A 164 0.04 -11.78 -3.75
CA ASP A 164 0.93 -10.97 -4.57
C ASP A 164 2.26 -10.68 -3.84
N PRO A 165 3.42 -11.10 -4.41
CA PRO A 165 3.59 -11.95 -5.58
C PRO A 165 3.25 -13.43 -5.32
N GLN A 166 2.89 -14.18 -6.38
CA GLN A 166 2.59 -15.62 -6.31
C GLN A 166 3.85 -16.49 -6.27
N THR A 167 4.98 -15.94 -6.73
CA THR A 167 6.30 -16.58 -6.69
C THR A 167 7.33 -15.62 -6.13
N LEU A 168 8.33 -16.15 -5.45
CA LEU A 168 9.48 -15.41 -4.96
C LEU A 168 10.72 -15.86 -5.71
N THR A 169 11.52 -14.89 -6.18
CA THR A 169 12.88 -15.17 -6.63
C THR A 169 13.81 -15.13 -5.44
N LEU A 170 14.38 -16.27 -5.10
CA LEU A 170 15.37 -16.43 -4.05
C LEU A 170 16.78 -16.40 -4.65
N ARG A 171 17.72 -15.80 -3.92
CA ARG A 171 19.12 -15.68 -4.28
C ARG A 171 19.99 -16.16 -3.12
N ALA A 172 20.84 -17.12 -3.37
CA ALA A 172 21.79 -17.68 -2.40
C ALA A 172 22.87 -18.48 -3.11
N GLU A 173 23.78 -19.09 -2.36
CA GLU A 173 24.61 -20.15 -2.88
C GLU A 173 23.75 -21.40 -3.19
N ARG A 174 24.22 -22.19 -4.15
CA ARG A 174 23.46 -23.36 -4.61
C ARG A 174 23.13 -24.36 -3.49
N GLU A 175 24.07 -24.56 -2.56
CA GLU A 175 23.91 -25.50 -1.47
C GLU A 175 22.79 -25.11 -0.52
N ASP A 176 22.64 -23.81 -0.23
CA ASP A 176 21.60 -23.23 0.61
C ASP A 176 20.20 -23.37 -0.01
N MET A 177 20.13 -23.45 -1.36
CA MET A 177 18.88 -23.48 -2.12
C MET A 177 18.37 -24.89 -2.42
N LEU A 178 19.20 -25.94 -2.26
CA LEU A 178 18.86 -27.29 -2.69
C LEU A 178 17.56 -27.82 -2.09
N ASN A 179 17.30 -27.52 -0.83
CA ASN A 179 16.18 -28.10 -0.08
C ASN A 179 14.95 -27.20 -0.02
N ILE A 180 14.99 -25.98 -0.54
CA ILE A 180 13.84 -25.06 -0.45
C ILE A 180 12.80 -25.45 -1.47
N SER A 181 11.55 -25.61 -1.02
CA SER A 181 10.41 -26.02 -1.83
C SER A 181 9.43 -24.88 -2.10
N TYR A 182 9.05 -24.13 -1.07
CA TYR A 182 8.06 -23.05 -1.17
C TYR A 182 8.18 -22.05 -0.02
N ALA A 183 7.55 -20.88 -0.20
CA ALA A 183 7.33 -19.90 0.86
C ALA A 183 5.89 -20.01 1.39
N LYS A 184 5.70 -19.90 2.69
CA LYS A 184 4.39 -19.97 3.33
C LYS A 184 4.06 -18.71 4.10
N VAL A 185 2.87 -18.18 3.86
CA VAL A 185 2.27 -17.04 4.56
C VAL A 185 1.09 -17.54 5.39
N THR A 186 0.98 -17.14 6.64
CA THR A 186 -0.13 -17.51 7.51
C THR A 186 -1.05 -16.31 7.73
N VAL A 187 -2.33 -16.46 7.35
CA VAL A 187 -3.39 -15.46 7.55
C VAL A 187 -4.33 -15.94 8.62
N ASN A 188 -4.72 -15.07 9.55
CA ASN A 188 -5.67 -15.38 10.60
C ASN A 188 -6.99 -14.65 10.37
N LEU A 189 -8.08 -15.41 10.19
CA LEU A 189 -9.40 -14.85 9.89
C LEU A 189 -10.08 -14.18 11.11
N ASN A 190 -9.81 -14.67 12.33
CA ASN A 190 -10.29 -14.06 13.60
C ASN A 190 -11.77 -13.63 13.62
N GLY A 191 -12.67 -14.39 12.98
CA GLY A 191 -14.08 -14.01 12.90
C GLY A 191 -14.35 -12.85 11.94
N ALA A 192 -13.57 -12.71 10.88
CA ALA A 192 -13.70 -11.63 9.90
C ALA A 192 -15.11 -11.59 9.27
N THR A 193 -15.62 -10.37 9.08
CA THR A 193 -16.91 -10.06 8.42
C THR A 193 -16.74 -9.25 7.14
N SER A 194 -15.51 -8.83 6.83
CA SER A 194 -15.13 -8.08 5.64
C SER A 194 -13.86 -8.64 5.04
N THR A 195 -13.62 -8.33 3.77
CA THR A 195 -12.40 -8.70 3.04
C THR A 195 -11.15 -8.29 3.82
N LEU A 196 -10.23 -9.24 4.04
CA LEU A 196 -8.93 -9.01 4.64
C LEU A 196 -7.90 -8.75 3.56
N ILE A 197 -7.15 -7.65 3.72
CA ILE A 197 -5.99 -7.32 2.90
C ILE A 197 -4.84 -7.11 3.86
N GLU A 198 -3.92 -8.06 3.92
CA GLU A 198 -2.79 -8.02 4.86
C GLU A 198 -1.47 -8.15 4.11
N THR A 199 -0.46 -7.45 4.59
CA THR A 199 0.92 -7.57 4.12
C THR A 199 1.73 -8.27 5.20
N LEU A 200 2.18 -9.48 4.92
CA LEU A 200 2.70 -10.42 5.90
C LEU A 200 4.09 -10.92 5.53
N GLU A 201 4.87 -11.26 6.54
CA GLU A 201 6.12 -12.00 6.37
C GLU A 201 5.82 -13.46 6.02
N TYR A 202 6.73 -14.07 5.28
CA TYR A 202 6.67 -15.48 4.93
C TYR A 202 7.78 -16.27 5.62
N THR A 203 7.60 -17.56 5.69
CA THR A 203 8.62 -18.54 6.10
C THR A 203 8.90 -19.50 4.96
N LEU A 204 10.18 -19.76 4.69
CA LEU A 204 10.59 -20.74 3.70
C LEU A 204 10.45 -22.18 4.28
N TYR A 205 10.09 -23.12 3.42
CA TYR A 205 9.90 -24.52 3.76
C TYR A 205 10.64 -25.44 2.81
N ASP A 206 11.12 -26.54 3.34
CA ASP A 206 11.71 -27.61 2.55
C ASP A 206 10.65 -28.55 1.93
N TYR A 207 11.10 -29.61 1.26
CA TYR A 207 10.22 -30.62 0.65
C TYR A 207 9.51 -31.52 1.67
N ASN A 208 9.90 -31.46 2.97
CA ASN A 208 9.31 -32.23 4.07
C ASN A 208 8.43 -31.36 4.98
N ASP A 209 8.07 -30.15 4.53
CA ASP A 209 7.30 -29.17 5.30
C ASP A 209 8.01 -28.72 6.61
N VAL A 210 9.35 -28.72 6.60
CA VAL A 210 10.16 -28.20 7.71
C VAL A 210 10.55 -26.74 7.40
N PRO A 211 10.38 -25.79 8.34
CA PRO A 211 10.79 -24.41 8.14
C PRO A 211 12.31 -24.29 8.02
N VAL A 212 12.75 -23.50 7.05
CA VAL A 212 14.17 -23.22 6.77
C VAL A 212 14.47 -21.77 7.19
N TYR A 213 15.41 -21.62 8.12
CA TYR A 213 15.93 -20.33 8.56
C TYR A 213 17.39 -20.23 8.14
N ASN A 214 17.69 -19.38 7.15
CA ASN A 214 19.04 -19.16 6.66
C ASN A 214 19.18 -17.72 6.19
N ASP A 215 20.00 -16.94 6.89
CA ASP A 215 20.21 -15.52 6.63
C ASP A 215 20.98 -15.25 5.32
N ASN A 216 21.63 -16.27 4.75
CA ASN A 216 22.30 -16.17 3.46
C ASN A 216 21.33 -16.16 2.28
N ILE A 217 20.06 -16.52 2.50
CA ILE A 217 19.05 -16.55 1.46
C ILE A 217 18.38 -15.19 1.38
N ARG A 218 18.57 -14.52 0.26
CA ARG A 218 17.90 -13.26 -0.06
C ARG A 218 16.69 -13.52 -0.95
N SER A 219 15.73 -12.65 -0.86
CA SER A 219 14.50 -12.72 -1.63
C SER A 219 14.22 -11.40 -2.32
N SER A 220 13.52 -11.48 -3.44
CA SER A 220 13.03 -10.32 -4.19
C SER A 220 12.12 -9.41 -3.37
N THR A 221 11.43 -9.96 -2.38
CA THR A 221 10.64 -9.19 -1.40
C THR A 221 10.64 -9.89 -0.05
N LYS A 222 10.46 -9.11 1.02
CA LYS A 222 10.32 -9.63 2.40
C LYS A 222 8.86 -9.79 2.82
N LEU A 223 7.96 -9.16 2.11
CA LEU A 223 6.55 -9.07 2.45
C LEU A 223 5.68 -9.53 1.28
N ILE A 224 4.60 -10.22 1.61
CA ILE A 224 3.61 -10.74 0.68
C ILE A 224 2.26 -10.12 1.02
N GLN A 225 1.60 -9.54 0.03
CA GLN A 225 0.21 -9.11 0.19
C GLN A 225 -0.71 -10.29 -0.03
N VAL A 226 -1.60 -10.55 0.92
CA VAL A 226 -2.63 -11.58 0.83
C VAL A 226 -3.99 -10.92 0.93
N THR A 227 -4.85 -11.20 -0.02
CA THR A 227 -6.25 -10.76 -0.01
C THR A 227 -7.15 -11.97 0.16
N VAL A 228 -7.92 -11.99 1.24
CA VAL A 228 -8.93 -13.02 1.53
C VAL A 228 -10.31 -12.37 1.44
N PRO A 229 -11.05 -12.53 0.33
CA PRO A 229 -12.40 -12.02 0.22
C PRO A 229 -13.31 -12.70 1.22
N VAL A 230 -14.03 -11.92 2.03
CA VAL A 230 -15.05 -12.42 2.96
C VAL A 230 -16.41 -11.96 2.46
N ARG A 231 -17.30 -12.92 2.25
CA ARG A 231 -18.61 -12.72 1.64
C ARG A 231 -19.72 -13.27 2.54
N THR A 232 -20.92 -12.76 2.34
CA THR A 232 -22.15 -13.27 2.96
C THR A 232 -23.26 -13.32 1.93
N THR A 233 -24.42 -13.80 2.34
CA THR A 233 -25.62 -13.86 1.49
C THR A 233 -26.74 -13.00 2.07
N LYS A 234 -27.53 -12.39 1.18
CA LYS A 234 -28.75 -11.66 1.54
C LYS A 234 -29.83 -11.88 0.48
N THR A 235 -31.02 -12.24 0.90
CA THR A 235 -32.19 -12.31 0.01
C THR A 235 -32.83 -10.94 -0.10
N VAL A 236 -32.94 -10.44 -1.32
CA VAL A 236 -33.45 -9.10 -1.63
C VAL A 236 -34.67 -9.22 -2.57
N PRO A 237 -35.81 -8.57 -2.27
CA PRO A 237 -36.94 -8.55 -3.14
C PRO A 237 -36.66 -7.74 -4.42
N LEU A 238 -37.28 -8.19 -5.53
CA LEU A 238 -37.27 -7.45 -6.78
C LEU A 238 -38.49 -6.52 -6.83
N SER A 239 -38.30 -5.35 -7.36
CA SER A 239 -39.39 -4.38 -7.61
C SER A 239 -39.27 -3.79 -9.01
N ILE A 240 -40.32 -3.16 -9.45
CA ILE A 240 -40.35 -2.36 -10.67
C ILE A 240 -41.08 -1.06 -10.40
N ASP A 241 -40.59 0.03 -10.93
CA ASP A 241 -41.22 1.33 -10.77
C ASP A 241 -42.31 1.52 -11.79
N LEU A 242 -43.56 1.80 -11.34
CA LEU A 242 -44.68 2.20 -12.19
C LEU A 242 -44.68 3.74 -12.33
N VAL A 243 -44.68 4.22 -13.57
CA VAL A 243 -44.75 5.65 -13.89
C VAL A 243 -46.10 5.95 -14.54
N GLY A 244 -46.84 6.90 -13.96
CA GLY A 244 -48.18 7.30 -14.37
C GLY A 244 -49.17 7.19 -13.21
N THR A 245 -50.04 8.19 -13.01
CA THR A 245 -50.80 8.35 -11.76
C THR A 245 -52.23 7.88 -11.83
N GLU A 246 -52.82 7.71 -13.02
CA GLU A 246 -54.27 7.57 -13.17
C GLU A 246 -54.83 6.14 -12.97
N LEU A 247 -53.98 5.11 -12.94
CA LEU A 247 -54.40 3.71 -12.87
C LEU A 247 -53.73 2.87 -11.78
N MET A 248 -52.98 3.45 -10.84
CA MET A 248 -52.20 2.69 -9.86
C MET A 248 -53.02 1.73 -8.96
N GLU A 249 -54.27 2.06 -8.64
CA GLU A 249 -55.10 1.21 -7.80
C GLU A 249 -55.65 -0.04 -8.50
N SER A 250 -55.59 -0.08 -9.83
CA SER A 250 -56.07 -1.20 -10.65
C SER A 250 -54.97 -2.06 -11.27
N VAL A 251 -53.70 -1.77 -11.00
CA VAL A 251 -52.57 -2.50 -11.54
C VAL A 251 -52.09 -3.58 -10.57
N ASN A 252 -52.05 -4.82 -11.03
CA ASN A 252 -51.48 -5.94 -10.29
C ASN A 252 -50.20 -6.40 -11.00
N LEU A 253 -49.09 -6.43 -10.24
CA LEU A 253 -47.75 -6.83 -10.72
C LEU A 253 -47.43 -8.25 -10.24
N ASP A 254 -46.99 -9.10 -11.15
CA ASP A 254 -46.35 -10.37 -10.82
C ASP A 254 -44.92 -10.38 -11.36
N ILE A 255 -43.96 -10.50 -10.45
CA ILE A 255 -42.52 -10.54 -10.75
C ILE A 255 -41.99 -11.94 -10.42
N GLN A 256 -41.32 -12.57 -11.38
CA GLN A 256 -40.76 -13.91 -11.22
C GLN A 256 -39.27 -13.91 -11.58
N PRO A 257 -38.36 -14.24 -10.64
CA PRO A 257 -38.63 -14.54 -9.23
C PRO A 257 -39.01 -13.29 -8.42
N LYS A 258 -39.70 -13.45 -7.30
CA LYS A 258 -40.09 -12.32 -6.42
C LYS A 258 -38.91 -11.73 -5.66
N SER A 259 -37.86 -12.54 -5.43
CA SER A 259 -36.66 -12.17 -4.72
C SER A 259 -35.47 -12.97 -5.26
N VAL A 260 -34.30 -12.48 -5.10
CA VAL A 260 -33.03 -13.16 -5.41
C VAL A 260 -32.14 -13.20 -4.19
N THR A 261 -31.38 -14.29 -4.03
CA THR A 261 -30.37 -14.38 -2.99
C THR A 261 -29.02 -13.94 -3.59
N LEU A 262 -28.46 -12.88 -3.01
CA LEU A 262 -27.24 -12.26 -3.43
C LEU A 262 -26.06 -12.78 -2.62
N VAL A 263 -24.90 -12.82 -3.24
CA VAL A 263 -23.60 -13.07 -2.62
C VAL A 263 -22.74 -11.83 -2.83
N GLY A 264 -22.14 -11.33 -1.77
CA GLY A 264 -21.28 -10.17 -1.85
C GLY A 264 -20.63 -9.85 -0.51
N GLU A 265 -19.92 -8.74 -0.47
CA GLU A 265 -19.39 -8.20 0.77
C GLU A 265 -20.51 -7.69 1.67
N GLY A 266 -20.41 -7.95 2.99
CA GLY A 266 -21.47 -7.63 3.96
C GLY A 266 -21.92 -6.18 3.90
N SER A 267 -20.98 -5.23 3.88
CA SER A 267 -21.25 -3.79 3.80
C SER A 267 -22.05 -3.38 2.56
N THR A 268 -21.76 -4.00 1.43
CA THR A 268 -22.48 -3.76 0.16
C THR A 268 -23.89 -4.33 0.23
N LEU A 269 -24.04 -5.56 0.73
CA LEU A 269 -25.35 -6.21 0.83
C LEU A 269 -26.26 -5.57 1.87
N GLU A 270 -25.71 -5.04 2.98
CA GLU A 270 -26.50 -4.34 4.00
C GLU A 270 -27.27 -3.16 3.40
N SER A 271 -26.67 -2.43 2.47
CA SER A 271 -27.28 -1.27 1.80
C SER A 271 -28.38 -1.64 0.79
N LEU A 272 -28.41 -2.89 0.32
CA LEU A 272 -29.36 -3.39 -0.69
C LEU A 272 -30.63 -3.94 -0.02
N ASN A 273 -31.67 -3.12 0.07
CA ASN A 273 -32.96 -3.56 0.64
C ASN A 273 -33.95 -3.99 -0.40
N VAL A 274 -33.84 -3.47 -1.63
CA VAL A 274 -34.71 -3.80 -2.76
C VAL A 274 -33.90 -3.62 -4.05
N LEU A 275 -34.10 -4.45 -5.04
CA LEU A 275 -33.55 -4.29 -6.39
C LEU A 275 -34.64 -3.85 -7.35
N THR A 276 -34.55 -2.62 -7.81
CA THR A 276 -35.47 -2.09 -8.83
C THR A 276 -34.97 -2.48 -10.21
N LEU A 277 -35.78 -3.20 -10.97
CA LEU A 277 -35.41 -3.70 -12.29
C LEU A 277 -35.35 -2.57 -13.32
N ASP A 278 -36.46 -1.87 -13.54
CA ASP A 278 -36.61 -0.75 -14.47
C ASP A 278 -37.92 0.00 -14.18
N LYS A 279 -38.39 0.80 -15.13
CA LYS A 279 -39.64 1.54 -15.10
C LYS A 279 -40.62 0.96 -16.12
N ILE A 280 -41.91 0.88 -15.76
CA ILE A 280 -43.02 0.60 -16.68
C ILE A 280 -43.93 1.83 -16.69
N TYR A 281 -44.16 2.38 -17.88
CA TYR A 281 -45.12 3.47 -18.06
C TYR A 281 -46.50 2.89 -18.21
N VAL A 282 -47.43 3.27 -17.32
CA VAL A 282 -48.78 2.77 -17.29
C VAL A 282 -49.58 3.13 -18.54
N GLU A 283 -49.22 4.25 -19.19
CA GLU A 283 -49.78 4.72 -20.47
C GLU A 283 -49.48 3.78 -21.64
N ASP A 284 -48.42 2.98 -21.58
CA ASP A 284 -48.05 2.00 -22.62
C ASP A 284 -48.77 0.65 -22.43
N LEU A 285 -49.54 0.50 -21.37
CA LEU A 285 -50.22 -0.74 -21.03
C LEU A 285 -51.67 -0.73 -21.55
N VAL A 286 -52.17 -1.90 -21.90
CA VAL A 286 -53.57 -2.11 -22.32
C VAL A 286 -54.40 -2.76 -21.20
N PRO A 287 -55.71 -2.54 -21.11
CA PRO A 287 -56.57 -3.26 -20.18
C PRO A 287 -56.45 -4.78 -20.37
N GLY A 288 -56.27 -5.51 -19.27
CA GLY A 288 -56.02 -6.94 -19.26
C GLY A 288 -54.60 -7.30 -18.88
N LEU A 289 -54.13 -8.44 -19.36
CA LEU A 289 -52.76 -8.95 -19.09
C LEU A 289 -51.75 -8.41 -20.10
N ASN A 290 -50.71 -7.78 -19.58
CA ASN A 290 -49.58 -7.25 -20.37
C ASN A 290 -48.30 -8.03 -20.02
N GLY A 291 -47.46 -8.31 -21.01
CA GLY A 291 -46.23 -9.05 -20.88
C GLY A 291 -46.37 -10.51 -21.36
N PRO A 292 -45.41 -11.38 -21.05
CA PRO A 292 -44.29 -11.19 -20.12
C PRO A 292 -43.21 -10.22 -20.65
N PHE A 293 -42.73 -9.37 -19.76
CA PHE A 293 -41.60 -8.50 -20.04
C PHE A 293 -40.35 -9.03 -19.29
N THR A 294 -39.25 -9.21 -20.00
CA THR A 294 -37.97 -9.68 -19.40
C THR A 294 -37.06 -8.50 -19.08
N TYR A 295 -36.61 -8.41 -17.85
CA TYR A 295 -35.69 -7.36 -17.38
C TYR A 295 -34.42 -7.98 -16.83
N THR A 296 -33.26 -7.39 -17.19
CA THR A 296 -31.98 -7.79 -16.61
C THR A 296 -31.85 -7.22 -15.18
N ILE A 297 -31.43 -8.08 -14.26
CA ILE A 297 -31.16 -7.68 -12.87
C ILE A 297 -29.83 -6.97 -12.81
N LYS A 298 -29.84 -5.67 -12.53
CA LYS A 298 -28.63 -4.84 -12.43
C LYS A 298 -28.06 -4.99 -11.01
N LEU A 299 -26.88 -5.63 -10.89
CA LEU A 299 -26.20 -5.83 -9.62
C LEU A 299 -25.03 -4.85 -9.48
N PRO A 300 -24.72 -4.37 -8.26
CA PRO A 300 -23.49 -3.63 -7.98
C PRO A 300 -22.25 -4.48 -8.27
N ALA A 301 -21.11 -3.80 -8.44
CA ALA A 301 -19.83 -4.48 -8.63
C ALA A 301 -19.50 -5.39 -7.43
N GLY A 302 -19.03 -6.60 -7.69
CA GLY A 302 -18.68 -7.59 -6.66
C GLY A 302 -19.87 -8.34 -6.04
N VAL A 303 -21.11 -8.09 -6.49
CA VAL A 303 -22.31 -8.82 -6.08
C VAL A 303 -22.77 -9.76 -7.20
N THR A 304 -23.12 -10.98 -6.84
CA THR A 304 -23.67 -11.99 -7.76
C THR A 304 -24.89 -12.65 -7.13
N THR A 305 -25.69 -13.35 -7.93
CA THR A 305 -26.76 -14.21 -7.43
C THR A 305 -26.20 -15.60 -7.11
N THR A 306 -26.73 -16.26 -6.09
CA THR A 306 -26.29 -17.62 -5.67
C THR A 306 -26.56 -18.70 -6.73
N ASP A 307 -27.63 -18.52 -7.52
CA ASP A 307 -28.13 -19.46 -8.52
C ASP A 307 -27.84 -19.06 -9.97
N GLY A 308 -27.11 -17.96 -10.17
CA GLY A 308 -26.78 -17.42 -11.50
C GLY A 308 -27.95 -16.72 -12.19
N THR A 309 -29.05 -16.43 -11.48
CA THR A 309 -30.20 -15.70 -12.05
C THR A 309 -29.81 -14.30 -12.44
N THR A 310 -29.92 -13.94 -13.70
CA THR A 310 -29.56 -12.61 -14.27
C THR A 310 -30.77 -11.84 -14.79
N GLU A 311 -31.92 -12.48 -14.90
CA GLU A 311 -33.14 -11.90 -15.49
C GLU A 311 -34.38 -12.17 -14.61
N ALA A 312 -35.32 -11.25 -14.68
CA ALA A 312 -36.63 -11.41 -14.07
C ALA A 312 -37.72 -11.14 -15.10
N VAL A 313 -38.82 -11.91 -14.98
CA VAL A 313 -39.99 -11.78 -15.84
C VAL A 313 -41.09 -11.04 -15.07
N VAL A 314 -41.61 -9.99 -15.67
CA VAL A 314 -42.69 -9.17 -15.10
C VAL A 314 -43.94 -9.28 -15.94
N THR A 315 -45.05 -9.55 -15.28
CA THR A 315 -46.38 -9.55 -15.90
C THR A 315 -47.25 -8.52 -15.18
N VAL A 316 -47.97 -7.72 -15.95
CA VAL A 316 -48.80 -6.64 -15.44
C VAL A 316 -50.25 -6.88 -15.82
N ALA A 317 -51.12 -7.00 -14.83
CA ALA A 317 -52.56 -7.12 -15.05
C ALA A 317 -53.25 -5.79 -14.67
N ILE A 318 -53.97 -5.19 -15.62
CA ILE A 318 -54.78 -4.01 -15.37
C ILE A 318 -56.26 -4.47 -15.26
N ASN A 319 -56.81 -4.34 -14.06
CA ASN A 319 -58.23 -4.58 -13.85
C ASN A 319 -59.03 -3.43 -14.46
N GLY A 320 -59.63 -3.65 -15.62
CA GLY A 320 -60.49 -2.64 -16.24
C GLY A 320 -61.72 -2.41 -15.39
N THR A 321 -61.98 -1.20 -14.97
CA THR A 321 -63.34 -0.79 -14.55
C THR A 321 -64.22 -0.90 -15.78
N THR A 322 -65.13 -1.85 -15.75
CA THR A 322 -66.21 -1.92 -16.72
C THR A 322 -67.14 -0.71 -16.46
N GLU A 323 -66.86 0.43 -17.13
CA GLU A 323 -67.87 1.46 -17.25
C GLU A 323 -69.04 0.86 -17.99
N GLY A 324 -70.18 0.84 -17.31
CA GLY A 324 -71.39 0.26 -17.80
C GLY A 324 -71.83 0.85 -19.14
N THR A 325 -71.87 0.03 -20.14
CA THR A 325 -72.59 0.31 -21.40
C THR A 325 -74.00 0.54 -21.11
N THR A 326 -74.46 1.78 -20.95
CA THR A 326 -75.84 2.16 -20.94
C THR A 326 -76.45 1.88 -22.35
N ARG A 327 -77.14 0.77 -22.50
CA ARG A 327 -77.98 0.47 -23.67
C ARG A 327 -79.01 1.55 -23.75
N ILE A 328 -78.89 2.48 -24.65
CA ILE A 328 -79.94 3.35 -25.10
C ILE A 328 -80.84 2.45 -26.03
N SER A 329 -81.97 2.13 -25.55
CA SER A 329 -83.03 1.45 -26.36
C SER A 329 -83.56 2.50 -27.37
N PRO A 330 -83.70 2.17 -28.68
CA PRO A 330 -84.37 3.07 -29.59
C PRO A 330 -85.92 2.98 -29.37
N ALA A 331 -86.49 4.15 -29.07
CA ALA A 331 -87.97 4.28 -29.03
C ALA A 331 -88.54 4.04 -30.45
N ARG A 332 -89.54 3.21 -30.55
CA ARG A 332 -90.39 3.08 -31.74
C ARG A 332 -91.27 4.29 -31.89
N VAL A 333 -91.35 4.79 -33.12
CA VAL A 333 -92.56 5.29 -33.77
C VAL A 333 -92.64 4.69 -35.16
#